data_cbcd84c5beefc61123bfd721f1730a7c
#
_entry.id   cbcd84c5beefc61123bfd721f1730a7c
#
_cell.length_a   1.000
_cell.length_b   1.000
_cell.length_c   1.000
_cell.angle_alpha   90.00
_cell.angle_beta   90.00
_cell.angle_gamma   90.00
#
_symmetry.space_group_name_H-M   'P 1'
#
loop_
_entity.id
_entity.type
_entity.pdbx_description
1 polymer ?
#
loop_
_entity_poly.entity_id
_entity_poly.type
_entity_poly.pdbx_seq_one_letter_code
_entity_poly.pdbx_strand_id
1 'polypeptide(L)'
;MAFSKEGRVAYALGELSGTVSVFDIEPQGLRLKQTIASDSVGGGGCADIHLSPDGRYLYASNRLKEDGISTFRVGDDGTLCKVGYTLTGVHPRNFILTPEGDYLLVAARDSNSVEVYARDSKTGELRFTGERLELSRPVCLKWMK
;
A
#
# COMPACT_ATOMS: atom_id res chain seq x y z
N MET A 1 7.53 5.53 2.60
CA MET A 1 8.54 4.60 2.05
C MET A 1 8.42 3.24 2.71
N ALA A 2 8.64 2.17 1.93
CA ALA A 2 8.78 0.79 2.42
C ALA A 2 10.14 0.23 1.96
N PHE A 3 10.62 -0.83 2.63
CA PHE A 3 11.91 -1.44 2.34
C PHE A 3 11.75 -2.94 2.18
N SER A 4 12.54 -3.55 1.28
CA SER A 4 12.60 -5.01 1.20
C SER A 4 13.12 -5.60 2.52
N LYS A 5 12.76 -6.84 2.79
CA LYS A 5 13.10 -7.52 4.05
C LYS A 5 14.63 -7.59 4.29
N GLU A 6 15.38 -7.73 3.21
CA GLU A 6 16.85 -7.78 3.20
C GLU A 6 17.50 -6.39 3.20
N GLY A 7 16.71 -5.31 3.18
CA GLY A 7 17.22 -3.94 3.17
C GLY A 7 17.97 -3.53 1.90
N ARG A 8 17.73 -4.22 0.77
CA ARG A 8 18.43 -3.94 -0.50
C ARG A 8 17.63 -3.12 -1.50
N VAL A 9 16.30 -3.03 -1.30
CA VAL A 9 15.39 -2.30 -2.18
C VAL A 9 14.53 -1.35 -1.36
N ALA A 10 14.35 -0.13 -1.83
CA ALA A 10 13.45 0.86 -1.27
C ALA A 10 12.33 1.20 -2.26
N TYR A 11 11.13 1.40 -1.73
CA TYR A 11 9.93 1.78 -2.46
C TYR A 11 9.43 3.13 -1.97
N ALA A 12 9.45 4.14 -2.83
CA ALA A 12 8.97 5.47 -2.51
C ALA A 12 7.68 5.79 -3.26
N LEU A 13 6.66 6.19 -2.52
CA LEU A 13 5.38 6.61 -3.07
C LEU A 13 5.35 8.13 -3.24
N GLY A 14 5.12 8.59 -4.47
CA GLY A 14 4.94 10.00 -4.79
C GLY A 14 3.46 10.40 -4.68
N GLU A 15 3.15 11.30 -3.73
CA GLU A 15 1.76 11.73 -3.49
C GLU A 15 1.16 12.41 -4.73
N LEU A 16 1.87 13.37 -5.30
CA LEU A 16 1.37 14.18 -6.42
C LEU A 16 1.53 13.49 -7.77
N SER A 17 2.60 12.70 -7.93
CA SER A 17 2.86 11.99 -9.19
C SER A 17 1.99 10.74 -9.38
N GLY A 18 1.42 10.20 -8.30
CA GLY A 18 0.65 8.96 -8.35
C GLY A 18 1.49 7.73 -8.73
N THR A 19 2.79 7.73 -8.39
CA THR A 19 3.72 6.68 -8.81
C THR A 19 4.47 6.07 -7.63
N VAL A 20 4.90 4.82 -7.78
CA VAL A 20 5.90 4.18 -6.93
C VAL A 20 7.23 4.16 -7.67
N SER A 21 8.28 4.70 -7.03
CA SER A 21 9.66 4.60 -7.49
C SER A 21 10.38 3.50 -6.70
N VAL A 22 11.04 2.61 -7.42
CA VAL A 22 11.83 1.50 -6.88
C VAL A 22 13.30 1.84 -6.98
N PHE A 23 14.02 1.71 -5.89
CA PHE A 23 15.45 1.99 -5.82
C PHE A 23 16.23 0.78 -5.30
N ASP A 24 17.37 0.49 -5.90
CA ASP A 24 18.40 -0.31 -5.25
C ASP A 24 19.11 0.55 -4.20
N ILE A 25 19.36 -0.05 -3.03
CA ILE A 25 20.14 0.58 -1.95
C ILE A 25 21.60 0.18 -2.13
N GLU A 26 22.43 1.14 -2.46
CA GLU A 26 23.86 0.98 -2.69
C GLU A 26 24.67 1.73 -1.64
N PRO A 27 25.97 1.40 -1.43
CA PRO A 27 26.81 2.12 -0.47
C PRO A 27 26.88 3.63 -0.70
N GLN A 28 26.73 4.06 -1.97
CA GLN A 28 26.78 5.47 -2.37
C GLN A 28 25.42 6.17 -2.32
N GLY A 29 24.31 5.45 -2.03
CA GLY A 29 22.97 5.99 -1.96
C GLY A 29 21.91 5.14 -2.67
N LEU A 30 20.89 5.79 -3.22
CA LEU A 30 19.77 5.14 -3.89
C LEU A 30 19.94 5.25 -5.42
N ARG A 31 19.90 4.13 -6.11
CA ARG A 31 19.86 4.05 -7.56
C ARG A 31 18.47 3.72 -8.05
N LEU A 32 17.85 4.64 -8.80
CA LEU A 32 16.53 4.43 -9.39
C LEU A 32 16.56 3.23 -10.36
N LYS A 33 15.65 2.30 -10.16
CA LYS A 33 15.50 1.07 -10.96
C LYS A 33 14.22 1.05 -11.79
N GLN A 34 13.11 1.52 -11.21
CA GLN A 34 11.80 1.50 -11.84
C GLN A 34 10.94 2.65 -11.34
N THR A 35 10.04 3.15 -12.20
CA THR A 35 8.90 3.97 -11.79
C THR A 35 7.64 3.36 -12.39
N ILE A 36 6.62 3.13 -11.56
CA ILE A 36 5.35 2.51 -11.97
C ILE A 36 4.17 3.28 -11.40
N ALA A 37 3.09 3.42 -12.19
CA ALA A 37 1.88 4.07 -11.74
C ALA A 37 1.19 3.28 -10.61
N SER A 38 0.89 3.97 -9.52
CA SER A 38 0.01 3.49 -8.44
C SER A 38 -1.44 3.84 -8.72
N ASP A 39 -1.69 5.11 -9.01
CA ASP A 39 -3.01 5.62 -9.34
C ASP A 39 -3.48 5.09 -10.71
N SER A 40 -4.70 4.52 -10.76
CA SER A 40 -5.27 3.93 -11.98
C SER A 40 -5.92 4.95 -12.91
N VAL A 41 -6.35 6.09 -12.38
CA VAL A 41 -7.14 7.10 -13.12
C VAL A 41 -6.40 8.41 -13.34
N GLY A 42 -5.20 8.53 -12.79
CA GLY A 42 -4.36 9.73 -12.84
C GLY A 42 -4.88 10.85 -11.92
N GLY A 43 -3.97 11.69 -11.47
CA GLY A 43 -4.27 12.85 -10.64
C GLY A 43 -3.60 12.84 -9.28
N GLY A 44 -2.87 11.80 -8.96
CA GLY A 44 -2.12 11.69 -7.72
C GLY A 44 -3.01 11.40 -6.49
N GLY A 45 -2.60 11.92 -5.35
CA GLY A 45 -3.31 11.72 -4.09
C GLY A 45 -2.93 10.45 -3.35
N CYS A 46 -1.81 9.82 -3.70
CA CYS A 46 -1.27 8.69 -2.95
C CYS A 46 -0.93 9.09 -1.52
N ALA A 47 -1.07 8.16 -0.55
CA ALA A 47 -0.89 8.49 0.85
C ALA A 47 0.08 7.57 1.59
N ASP A 48 -0.13 6.27 1.55
CA ASP A 48 0.62 5.32 2.35
C ASP A 48 1.07 4.10 1.54
N ILE A 49 2.15 3.45 1.98
CA ILE A 49 2.78 2.34 1.28
C ILE A 49 3.37 1.34 2.27
N HIS A 50 3.01 0.07 2.12
CA HIS A 50 3.50 -1.02 2.95
C HIS A 50 3.82 -2.27 2.12
N LEU A 51 4.92 -2.93 2.50
CA LEU A 51 5.26 -4.28 2.02
C LEU A 51 4.54 -5.31 2.90
N SER A 52 4.04 -6.38 2.29
CA SER A 52 3.51 -7.52 3.05
C SER A 52 4.61 -8.18 3.90
N PRO A 53 4.26 -8.79 5.06
CA PRO A 53 5.26 -9.43 5.94
C PRO A 53 6.07 -10.53 5.26
N ASP A 54 5.49 -11.21 4.25
CA ASP A 54 6.16 -12.21 3.43
C ASP A 54 7.07 -11.62 2.33
N GLY A 55 7.02 -10.29 2.12
CA GLY A 55 7.81 -9.57 1.12
C GLY A 55 7.33 -9.75 -0.33
N ARG A 56 6.22 -10.46 -0.57
CA ARG A 56 5.76 -10.82 -1.92
C ARG A 56 4.91 -9.78 -2.60
N TYR A 57 4.26 -8.91 -1.82
CA TYR A 57 3.35 -7.89 -2.32
C TYR A 57 3.58 -6.54 -1.66
N LEU A 58 3.45 -5.49 -2.46
CA LEU A 58 3.47 -4.11 -2.02
C LEU A 58 2.07 -3.51 -2.22
N TYR A 59 1.61 -2.76 -1.23
CA TYR A 59 0.33 -2.07 -1.25
C TYR A 59 0.54 -0.57 -1.17
N ALA A 60 -0.26 0.20 -1.92
CA ALA A 60 -0.22 1.66 -1.90
C ALA A 60 -1.64 2.24 -1.95
N SER A 61 -1.96 3.17 -1.05
CA SER A 61 -3.27 3.82 -1.02
C SER A 61 -3.31 5.03 -1.96
N ASN A 62 -4.45 5.19 -2.64
CA ASN A 62 -4.73 6.27 -3.58
C ASN A 62 -6.04 6.97 -3.18
N ARG A 63 -6.11 8.28 -3.41
CA ARG A 63 -7.22 9.16 -3.02
C ARG A 63 -7.59 10.11 -4.16
N LEU A 64 -8.60 10.93 -3.94
CA LEU A 64 -9.04 12.10 -4.73
C LEU A 64 -9.92 11.78 -5.93
N LYS A 65 -9.60 10.80 -6.77
CA LYS A 65 -10.45 10.42 -7.91
C LYS A 65 -11.09 9.06 -7.72
N GLU A 66 -10.31 8.09 -7.32
CA GLU A 66 -10.77 6.74 -7.06
C GLU A 66 -10.07 6.24 -5.79
N ASP A 67 -10.80 6.21 -4.69
CA ASP A 67 -10.27 5.83 -3.40
C ASP A 67 -10.04 4.31 -3.34
N GLY A 68 -8.80 3.89 -3.07
CA GLY A 68 -8.49 2.47 -3.07
C GLY A 68 -7.04 2.13 -2.76
N ILE A 69 -6.76 0.84 -2.82
CA ILE A 69 -5.44 0.25 -2.60
C ILE A 69 -4.96 -0.42 -3.89
N SER A 70 -3.83 0.03 -4.41
CA SER A 70 -3.09 -0.66 -5.48
C SER A 70 -2.32 -1.83 -4.90
N THR A 71 -2.38 -2.98 -5.57
CA THR A 71 -1.62 -4.19 -5.24
C THR A 71 -0.55 -4.43 -6.30
N PHE A 72 0.69 -4.57 -5.86
CA PHE A 72 1.83 -4.91 -6.72
C PHE A 72 2.45 -6.22 -6.26
N ARG A 73 2.74 -7.10 -7.20
CA ARG A 73 3.62 -8.25 -6.96
C ARG A 73 5.07 -7.80 -7.03
N VAL A 74 5.87 -8.22 -6.06
CA VAL A 74 7.30 -7.97 -6.01
C VAL A 74 8.04 -9.09 -6.73
N GLY A 75 8.88 -8.73 -7.69
CA GLY A 75 9.77 -9.65 -8.40
C GLY A 75 11.01 -10.01 -7.58
N ASP A 76 11.73 -11.04 -7.99
CA ASP A 76 12.95 -11.51 -7.32
C ASP A 76 14.05 -10.44 -7.27
N ASP A 77 14.06 -9.55 -8.23
CA ASP A 77 14.97 -8.39 -8.30
C ASP A 77 14.42 -7.14 -7.59
N GLY A 78 13.25 -7.23 -6.94
CA GLY A 78 12.57 -6.14 -6.25
C GLY A 78 11.73 -5.23 -7.16
N THR A 79 11.68 -5.45 -8.46
CA THR A 79 10.79 -4.69 -9.36
C THR A 79 9.32 -5.02 -9.09
N LEU A 80 8.43 -4.12 -9.49
CA LEU A 80 7.00 -4.22 -9.24
C LEU A 80 6.21 -4.51 -10.51
N CYS A 81 5.21 -5.37 -10.39
CA CYS A 81 4.17 -5.57 -11.39
C CYS A 81 2.81 -5.32 -10.74
N LYS A 82 2.03 -4.35 -11.24
CA LYS A 82 0.69 -4.06 -10.73
C LYS A 82 -0.23 -5.22 -11.09
N VAL A 83 -0.86 -5.83 -10.07
CA VAL A 83 -1.71 -7.01 -10.22
C VAL A 83 -3.16 -6.77 -9.80
N GLY A 84 -3.45 -5.65 -9.11
CA GLY A 84 -4.81 -5.37 -8.68
C GLY A 84 -5.02 -3.95 -8.18
N TYR A 85 -6.31 -3.62 -8.01
CA TYR A 85 -6.80 -2.40 -7.38
C TYR A 85 -8.08 -2.72 -6.62
N THR A 86 -8.13 -2.38 -5.33
CA THR A 86 -9.28 -2.66 -4.47
C THR A 86 -9.87 -1.35 -3.99
N LEU A 87 -11.14 -1.09 -4.32
CA LEU A 87 -11.87 0.10 -3.84
C LEU A 87 -12.05 0.04 -2.32
N THR A 88 -11.97 1.19 -1.68
CA THR A 88 -12.11 1.36 -0.22
C THR A 88 -13.15 2.43 0.11
N GLY A 89 -13.36 2.67 1.38
CA GLY A 89 -14.02 3.90 1.85
C GLY A 89 -13.23 5.15 1.47
N VAL A 90 -13.88 6.30 1.62
CA VAL A 90 -13.38 7.59 1.12
C VAL A 90 -12.13 8.05 1.88
N HIS A 91 -11.12 8.43 1.12
CA HIS A 91 -9.87 9.00 1.59
C HIS A 91 -9.06 8.03 2.46
N PRO A 92 -8.56 6.90 1.89
CA PRO A 92 -7.72 5.94 2.60
C PRO A 92 -6.36 6.56 2.94
N ARG A 93 -6.31 7.28 4.07
CA ARG A 93 -5.16 8.10 4.49
C ARG A 93 -3.98 7.26 4.93
N ASN A 94 -4.25 6.14 5.57
CA ASN A 94 -3.26 5.23 6.11
C ASN A 94 -3.86 3.82 6.14
N PHE A 95 -3.02 2.82 6.09
CA PHE A 95 -3.42 1.43 6.29
C PHE A 95 -2.29 0.64 6.93
N ILE A 96 -2.60 -0.49 7.54
CA ILE A 96 -1.60 -1.42 8.06
C ILE A 96 -1.98 -2.85 7.72
N LEU A 97 -0.97 -3.72 7.59
CA LEU A 97 -1.19 -5.18 7.56
C LEU A 97 -1.07 -5.74 8.98
N THR A 98 -1.81 -6.80 9.27
CA THR A 98 -1.58 -7.58 10.50
C THR A 98 -0.17 -8.18 10.50
N PRO A 99 0.41 -8.49 11.66
CA PRO A 99 1.75 -9.09 11.74
C PRO A 99 1.90 -10.37 10.93
N GLU A 100 0.84 -11.19 10.87
CA GLU A 100 0.77 -12.44 10.08
C GLU A 100 0.52 -12.16 8.58
N GLY A 101 0.01 -10.97 8.25
CA GLY A 101 -0.28 -10.55 6.88
C GLY A 101 -1.59 -11.08 6.31
N ASP A 102 -2.49 -11.61 7.13
CA ASP A 102 -3.78 -12.17 6.69
C ASP A 102 -4.83 -11.10 6.47
N TYR A 103 -4.67 -9.94 7.12
CA TYR A 103 -5.60 -8.82 7.00
C TYR A 103 -4.86 -7.51 6.74
N LEU A 104 -5.56 -6.59 6.09
CA LEU A 104 -5.19 -5.20 5.89
C LEU A 104 -6.31 -4.32 6.42
N LEU A 105 -5.97 -3.38 7.31
CA LEU A 105 -6.89 -2.43 7.90
C LEU A 105 -6.68 -1.06 7.27
N VAL A 106 -7.75 -0.45 6.77
CA VAL A 106 -7.72 0.86 6.09
C VAL A 106 -8.38 1.93 6.95
N ALA A 107 -7.65 2.99 7.26
CA ALA A 107 -8.20 4.22 7.84
C ALA A 107 -8.83 5.08 6.74
N ALA A 108 -10.11 4.87 6.48
CA ALA A 108 -10.91 5.64 5.52
C ALA A 108 -11.42 6.93 6.19
N ARG A 109 -10.58 7.99 6.12
CA ARG A 109 -10.77 9.21 6.90
C ARG A 109 -12.16 9.84 6.71
N ASP A 110 -12.60 10.03 5.49
CA ASP A 110 -13.84 10.75 5.18
C ASP A 110 -15.08 9.84 5.20
N SER A 111 -14.87 8.53 5.26
CA SER A 111 -15.90 7.54 5.60
C SER A 111 -16.10 7.37 7.12
N ASN A 112 -15.27 8.03 7.96
CA ASN A 112 -15.27 7.88 9.42
C ASN A 112 -15.20 6.42 9.87
N SER A 113 -14.35 5.61 9.25
CA SER A 113 -14.25 4.20 9.55
C SER A 113 -12.84 3.63 9.39
N VAL A 114 -12.59 2.56 10.13
CA VAL A 114 -11.51 1.62 9.84
C VAL A 114 -12.13 0.37 9.24
N GLU A 115 -11.74 0.03 8.02
CA GLU A 115 -12.29 -1.10 7.26
C GLU A 115 -11.30 -2.26 7.26
N VAL A 116 -11.80 -3.49 7.33
CA VAL A 116 -10.99 -4.71 7.37
C VAL A 116 -11.10 -5.47 6.06
N TYR A 117 -9.96 -5.75 5.45
CA TYR A 117 -9.82 -6.53 4.21
C TYR A 117 -9.05 -7.81 4.49
N ALA A 118 -9.60 -8.95 4.08
CA ALA A 118 -8.87 -10.21 4.05
C ALA A 118 -7.89 -10.20 2.88
N ARG A 119 -6.67 -10.65 3.12
CA ARG A 119 -5.60 -10.75 2.12
C ARG A 119 -5.37 -12.21 1.73
N ASP A 120 -5.39 -12.50 0.45
CA ASP A 120 -4.89 -13.76 -0.08
C ASP A 120 -3.35 -13.69 -0.19
N SER A 121 -2.65 -14.52 0.55
CA SER A 121 -1.17 -14.53 0.56
C SER A 121 -0.54 -15.07 -0.73
N LYS A 122 -1.30 -15.77 -1.57
CA LYS A 122 -0.82 -16.34 -2.85
C LYS A 122 -0.96 -15.35 -4.01
N THR A 123 -2.05 -14.59 -4.02
CA THR A 123 -2.39 -13.67 -5.12
C THR A 123 -2.18 -12.20 -4.77
N GLY A 124 -2.11 -11.86 -3.46
CA GLY A 124 -2.07 -10.49 -2.95
C GLY A 124 -3.43 -9.80 -2.95
N GLU A 125 -4.47 -10.46 -3.45
CA GLU A 125 -5.81 -9.89 -3.55
C GLU A 125 -6.36 -9.48 -2.18
N LEU A 126 -7.05 -8.35 -2.15
CA LEU A 126 -7.74 -7.82 -0.97
C LEU A 126 -9.24 -7.95 -1.18
N ARG A 127 -9.94 -8.48 -0.19
CA ARG A 127 -11.39 -8.61 -0.18
C ARG A 127 -11.97 -8.01 1.10
N PHE A 128 -12.89 -7.06 0.96
CA PHE A 128 -13.61 -6.50 2.11
C PHE A 128 -14.34 -7.61 2.89
N THR A 129 -14.13 -7.67 4.20
CA THR A 129 -14.72 -8.71 5.06
C THR A 129 -16.16 -8.39 5.48
N GLY A 130 -16.60 -7.16 5.30
CA GLY A 130 -17.83 -6.63 5.87
C GLY A 130 -17.62 -6.00 7.26
N GLU A 131 -16.45 -6.21 7.88
CA GLU A 131 -16.14 -5.64 9.19
C GLU A 131 -15.65 -4.20 9.08
N ARG A 132 -16.22 -3.35 9.90
CA ARG A 132 -15.91 -1.92 9.97
C ARG A 132 -16.01 -1.43 11.42
N LEU A 133 -15.00 -0.70 11.85
CA LEU A 133 -15.03 0.06 13.10
C LEU A 133 -15.37 1.52 12.78
N GLU A 134 -16.43 2.04 13.37
CA GLU A 134 -16.76 3.46 13.27
C GLU A 134 -15.85 4.29 14.16
N LEU A 135 -15.13 5.22 13.55
CA LEU A 135 -14.17 6.10 14.22
C LEU A 135 -14.07 7.41 13.46
N SER A 136 -14.26 8.53 14.17
CA SER A 136 -14.21 9.85 13.54
C SER A 136 -12.83 10.14 12.94
N ARG A 137 -12.78 10.33 11.62
CA ARG A 137 -11.62 10.76 10.82
C ARG A 137 -10.31 10.05 11.16
N PRO A 138 -10.23 8.70 11.11
CA PRO A 138 -9.00 8.00 11.39
C PRO A 138 -7.92 8.35 10.34
N VAL A 139 -6.69 8.62 10.79
CA VAL A 139 -5.59 9.04 9.91
C VAL A 139 -4.30 8.26 10.13
N CYS A 140 -4.23 7.45 11.18
CA CYS A 140 -3.06 6.65 11.50
C CYS A 140 -3.44 5.41 12.32
N LEU A 141 -2.97 4.26 11.88
CA LEU A 141 -3.10 2.98 12.56
C LEU A 141 -1.71 2.47 12.89
N LYS A 142 -1.54 1.90 14.09
CA LYS A 142 -0.27 1.28 14.50
C LYS A 142 -0.52 0.07 15.38
N TRP A 143 0.28 -0.96 15.17
CA TRP A 143 0.35 -2.08 16.11
C TRP A 143 1.18 -1.68 17.33
N MET A 144 0.65 -1.97 18.49
CA MET A 144 1.46 -1.95 19.71
C MET A 144 2.03 -3.35 19.94
N LYS A 145 3.31 -3.42 20.25
CA LYS A 145 4.01 -4.65 20.66
C LYS A 145 3.83 -4.86 22.15
#